data_a774a9ac0302e78883bf4a549a1e84a6
#
_entry.id   a774a9ac0302e78883bf4a549a1e84a6
#
_cell.length_a   1.000
_cell.length_b   1.000
_cell.length_c   1.000
_cell.angle_alpha   90.00
_cell.angle_beta   90.00
_cell.angle_gamma   90.00
#
_symmetry.space_group_name_H-M   'P 1'
#
loop_
_entity.id
_entity.type
_entity.pdbx_description
1 polymer ?
#
loop_
_entity_poly.entity_id
_entity_poly.type
_entity_poly.pdbx_seq_one_letter_code
_entity_poly.pdbx_strand_id
1 'polypeptide(L)'
;QLIMHPRFARADYTTRFIDETPELVRIVRKRDRATRLLAFIGDVIVNGNAEVKNRAASVTPGYVRPPRIKLDAPPPGTKHKLAELGPVKFARWMLDEKRVLITDTSMRDAHQSLLATRMRTHDIATIAPYYASLAPGLLSLECWGGATFDVAMRFLHECPWERLEALRAAVPNVLLQMLLRSANAVGYTNYPDNVVRYFVGEAAAAGVDVFRL
;
A
#
# COMPACT_ATOMS: atom_id res chain seq x y z
N GLN A 1 -28.82 -10.38 -4.12
CA GLN A 1 -30.25 -10.26 -4.50
C GLN A 1 -30.39 -9.45 -5.79
N LEU A 2 -29.81 -8.24 -5.88
CA LEU A 2 -29.93 -7.36 -7.05
C LEU A 2 -29.53 -8.07 -8.37
N ILE A 3 -28.32 -8.57 -8.44
CA ILE A 3 -27.75 -9.22 -9.63
C ILE A 3 -28.55 -10.46 -10.06
N MET A 4 -29.14 -11.16 -9.08
CA MET A 4 -29.93 -12.37 -9.33
C MET A 4 -31.41 -12.07 -9.62
N HIS A 5 -31.81 -10.81 -9.60
CA HIS A 5 -33.21 -10.46 -9.85
C HIS A 5 -33.52 -10.60 -11.35
N PRO A 6 -34.66 -11.24 -11.75
CA PRO A 6 -34.95 -11.51 -13.15
C PRO A 6 -35.02 -10.26 -14.04
N ARG A 7 -35.54 -9.15 -13.54
CA ARG A 7 -35.54 -7.88 -14.28
C ARG A 7 -34.13 -7.34 -14.49
N PHE A 8 -33.27 -7.46 -13.47
CA PHE A 8 -31.87 -7.03 -13.58
C PHE A 8 -31.09 -7.88 -14.60
N ALA A 9 -31.28 -9.21 -14.54
CA ALA A 9 -30.62 -10.14 -15.46
C ALA A 9 -31.05 -9.93 -16.94
N ARG A 10 -32.28 -9.42 -17.18
CA ARG A 10 -32.77 -9.09 -18.53
C ARG A 10 -32.52 -7.64 -18.96
N ALA A 11 -31.82 -6.86 -18.14
CA ALA A 11 -31.61 -5.42 -18.33
C ALA A 11 -32.94 -4.61 -18.45
N ASP A 12 -34.01 -5.10 -17.84
CA ASP A 12 -35.33 -4.45 -17.78
C ASP A 12 -35.48 -3.66 -16.48
N TYR A 13 -34.73 -2.56 -16.35
CA TYR A 13 -34.79 -1.70 -15.17
C TYR A 13 -34.46 -0.24 -15.49
N THR A 14 -34.94 0.65 -14.63
CA THR A 14 -34.64 2.07 -14.63
C THR A 14 -33.89 2.48 -13.38
N THR A 15 -33.56 3.76 -13.26
CA THR A 15 -32.94 4.33 -12.03
C THR A 15 -33.84 4.17 -10.80
N ARG A 16 -35.15 3.94 -10.99
CA ARG A 16 -36.14 3.71 -9.91
C ARG A 16 -36.31 2.25 -9.52
N PHE A 17 -35.55 1.34 -10.14
CA PHE A 17 -35.72 -0.10 -9.95
C PHE A 17 -35.62 -0.56 -8.48
N ILE A 18 -34.73 0.05 -7.70
CA ILE A 18 -34.56 -0.28 -6.27
C ILE A 18 -35.80 0.18 -5.48
N ASP A 19 -36.30 1.38 -5.77
CA ASP A 19 -37.49 1.96 -5.09
C ASP A 19 -38.78 1.19 -5.44
N GLU A 20 -38.85 0.68 -6.67
CA GLU A 20 -39.98 -0.09 -7.18
C GLU A 20 -39.95 -1.58 -6.80
N THR A 21 -38.88 -2.04 -6.17
CA THR A 21 -38.67 -3.47 -5.85
C THR A 21 -38.35 -3.65 -4.35
N PRO A 22 -39.39 -3.47 -3.48
CA PRO A 22 -39.21 -3.51 -2.02
C PRO A 22 -38.53 -4.80 -1.49
N GLU A 23 -38.68 -5.91 -2.20
CA GLU A 23 -38.02 -7.19 -1.86
C GLU A 23 -36.50 -7.13 -1.90
N LEU A 24 -35.89 -6.22 -2.68
CA LEU A 24 -34.45 -6.03 -2.72
C LEU A 24 -33.91 -5.39 -1.44
N VAL A 25 -34.73 -4.57 -0.79
CA VAL A 25 -34.38 -3.86 0.44
C VAL A 25 -34.79 -4.66 1.68
N ARG A 26 -35.60 -5.70 1.50
CA ARG A 26 -36.05 -6.54 2.61
C ARG A 26 -34.86 -7.28 3.20
N ILE A 27 -34.47 -6.86 4.40
CA ILE A 27 -33.40 -7.52 5.17
C ILE A 27 -33.93 -8.89 5.60
N VAL A 28 -33.54 -9.92 4.86
CA VAL A 28 -33.71 -11.30 5.36
C VAL A 28 -32.80 -11.41 6.57
N ARG A 29 -33.38 -11.60 7.76
CA ARG A 29 -32.59 -11.90 8.98
C ARG A 29 -31.77 -13.15 8.70
N LYS A 30 -30.50 -12.94 8.33
CA LYS A 30 -29.55 -14.03 8.20
C LYS A 30 -29.28 -14.56 9.60
N ARG A 31 -29.13 -15.87 9.71
CA ARG A 31 -28.71 -16.52 10.96
C ARG A 31 -27.52 -15.76 11.53
N ASP A 32 -27.50 -15.62 12.84
CA ASP A 32 -26.41 -14.99 13.59
C ASP A 32 -25.04 -15.54 13.13
N ARG A 33 -24.08 -14.63 12.98
CA ARG A 33 -22.73 -14.98 12.53
C ARG A 33 -22.06 -16.00 13.45
N ALA A 34 -22.29 -15.89 14.76
CA ALA A 34 -21.74 -16.79 15.74
C ALA A 34 -22.26 -18.21 15.54
N THR A 35 -23.58 -18.40 15.37
CA THR A 35 -24.20 -19.69 15.08
C THR A 35 -23.69 -20.31 13.78
N ARG A 36 -23.48 -19.49 12.75
CA ARG A 36 -22.92 -19.98 11.47
C ARG A 36 -21.46 -20.39 11.60
N LEU A 37 -20.67 -19.61 12.35
CA LEU A 37 -19.26 -19.93 12.61
C LEU A 37 -19.14 -21.22 13.43
N LEU A 38 -19.94 -21.36 14.49
CA LEU A 38 -19.95 -22.57 15.32
C LEU A 38 -20.37 -23.80 14.52
N ALA A 39 -21.37 -23.67 13.65
CA ALA A 39 -21.80 -24.78 12.77
C ALA A 39 -20.67 -25.14 11.79
N PHE A 40 -19.99 -24.17 11.19
CA PHE A 40 -18.85 -24.41 10.31
C PHE A 40 -17.67 -25.07 11.06
N ILE A 41 -17.32 -24.55 12.23
CA ILE A 41 -16.24 -25.13 13.05
C ILE A 41 -16.59 -26.57 13.47
N GLY A 42 -17.84 -26.80 13.90
CA GLY A 42 -18.32 -28.16 14.27
C GLY A 42 -18.23 -29.12 13.08
N ASP A 43 -18.66 -28.70 11.91
CA ASP A 43 -18.56 -29.47 10.67
C ASP A 43 -17.11 -29.81 10.31
N VAL A 44 -16.24 -28.83 10.34
CA VAL A 44 -14.78 -28.98 10.04
C VAL A 44 -14.11 -29.94 11.07
N ILE A 45 -14.46 -29.83 12.36
CA ILE A 45 -13.89 -30.69 13.39
C ILE A 45 -14.34 -32.14 13.20
N VAL A 46 -15.62 -32.37 12.87
CA VAL A 46 -16.21 -33.74 12.78
C VAL A 46 -15.90 -34.37 11.42
N ASN A 47 -16.09 -33.63 10.34
CA ASN A 47 -16.06 -34.18 8.99
C ASN A 47 -14.76 -33.81 8.23
N GLY A 48 -13.93 -32.96 8.82
CA GLY A 48 -12.76 -32.35 8.14
C GLY A 48 -13.18 -31.31 7.11
N ASN A 49 -12.18 -30.62 6.57
CA ASN A 49 -12.42 -29.68 5.49
C ASN A 49 -12.08 -30.34 4.13
N ALA A 50 -13.10 -30.55 3.30
CA ALA A 50 -12.96 -31.19 2.00
C ALA A 50 -11.94 -30.50 1.08
N GLU A 51 -11.81 -29.17 1.17
CA GLU A 51 -10.88 -28.38 0.34
C GLU A 51 -9.40 -28.61 0.69
N VAL A 52 -9.11 -29.07 1.91
CA VAL A 52 -7.73 -29.29 2.38
C VAL A 52 -7.42 -30.75 2.71
N LYS A 53 -8.39 -31.65 2.59
CA LYS A 53 -8.28 -33.07 2.99
C LYS A 53 -7.10 -33.80 2.32
N ASN A 54 -6.73 -33.38 1.11
CA ASN A 54 -5.65 -33.98 0.32
C ASN A 54 -4.43 -33.06 0.17
N ARG A 55 -4.37 -31.93 0.89
CA ARG A 55 -3.19 -31.10 0.87
C ARG A 55 -2.13 -31.69 1.79
N ALA A 56 -0.91 -31.77 1.28
CA ALA A 56 0.25 -32.04 2.13
C ALA A 56 0.23 -31.08 3.33
N ALA A 57 0.59 -31.57 4.51
CA ALA A 57 0.70 -30.74 5.69
C ALA A 57 1.49 -29.49 5.34
N SER A 58 0.92 -28.32 5.63
CA SER A 58 1.62 -27.05 5.39
C SER A 58 2.95 -27.12 6.11
N VAL A 59 4.03 -27.12 5.35
CA VAL A 59 5.34 -26.87 5.93
C VAL A 59 5.23 -25.48 6.54
N THR A 60 5.38 -25.41 7.86
CA THR A 60 5.41 -24.12 8.57
C THR A 60 6.42 -23.24 7.81
N PRO A 61 6.00 -22.11 7.23
CA PRO A 61 6.94 -21.30 6.49
C PRO A 61 8.06 -20.91 7.44
N GLY A 62 9.29 -21.35 7.15
CA GLY A 62 10.44 -20.88 7.89
C GLY A 62 10.46 -19.35 7.86
N TYR A 63 10.93 -18.73 8.92
CA TYR A 63 11.18 -17.28 8.89
C TYR A 63 12.04 -16.93 7.68
N VAL A 64 11.47 -16.16 6.75
CA VAL A 64 12.24 -15.64 5.63
C VAL A 64 13.27 -14.67 6.22
N ARG A 65 14.53 -15.05 6.14
CA ARG A 65 15.62 -14.17 6.53
C ARG A 65 16.16 -13.49 5.28
N PRO A 66 16.46 -12.19 5.34
CA PRO A 66 17.18 -11.54 4.25
C PRO A 66 18.46 -12.31 3.96
N PRO A 67 18.88 -12.43 2.69
CA PRO A 67 20.13 -13.08 2.35
C PRO A 67 21.29 -12.35 3.08
N ARG A 68 22.23 -13.11 3.62
CA ARG A 68 23.44 -12.56 4.26
C ARG A 68 24.41 -12.08 3.19
N ILE A 69 24.11 -10.95 2.59
CA ILE A 69 24.97 -10.29 1.61
C ILE A 69 25.70 -9.16 2.33
N LYS A 70 27.01 -9.08 2.14
CA LYS A 70 27.77 -7.91 2.58
C LYS A 70 27.31 -6.73 1.72
N LEU A 71 26.75 -5.72 2.35
CA LEU A 71 26.37 -4.49 1.68
C LEU A 71 27.55 -3.53 1.72
N ASP A 72 27.96 -3.07 0.57
CA ASP A 72 28.90 -1.97 0.44
C ASP A 72 28.16 -0.61 0.60
N ALA A 73 28.93 0.47 0.71
CA ALA A 73 28.37 1.80 0.75
C ALA A 73 27.48 2.03 -0.50
N PRO A 74 26.27 2.60 -0.33
CA PRO A 74 25.37 2.80 -1.47
C PRO A 74 26.02 3.65 -2.55
N PRO A 75 26.03 3.18 -3.81
CA PRO A 75 26.56 3.99 -4.92
C PRO A 75 25.65 5.18 -5.22
N PRO A 76 26.15 6.21 -5.95
CA PRO A 76 25.33 7.32 -6.38
C PRO A 76 24.09 6.86 -7.14
N GLY A 77 22.93 7.45 -6.83
CA GLY A 77 21.63 7.14 -7.45
C GLY A 77 20.89 8.42 -7.87
N THR A 78 19.60 8.27 -8.10
CA THR A 78 18.73 9.35 -8.60
C THR A 78 18.61 10.54 -7.64
N LYS A 79 18.76 10.34 -6.33
CA LYS A 79 18.81 11.44 -5.35
C LYS A 79 20.00 12.36 -5.59
N HIS A 80 21.17 11.80 -5.89
CA HIS A 80 22.37 12.61 -6.23
C HIS A 80 22.16 13.37 -7.53
N LYS A 81 21.56 12.74 -8.53
CA LYS A 81 21.23 13.40 -9.79
C LYS A 81 20.23 14.55 -9.61
N LEU A 82 19.21 14.37 -8.76
CA LEU A 82 18.29 15.45 -8.41
C LEU A 82 19.03 16.62 -7.72
N ALA A 83 19.94 16.32 -6.81
CA ALA A 83 20.72 17.33 -6.12
C ALA A 83 21.66 18.10 -7.08
N GLU A 84 22.27 17.41 -8.05
CA GLU A 84 23.15 18.00 -9.05
C GLU A 84 22.38 18.88 -10.05
N LEU A 85 21.28 18.41 -10.59
CA LEU A 85 20.55 19.09 -11.66
C LEU A 85 19.54 20.12 -11.13
N GLY A 86 19.08 19.97 -9.91
CA GLY A 86 17.92 20.67 -9.39
C GLY A 86 16.59 20.18 -10.02
N PRO A 87 15.44 20.54 -9.45
CA PRO A 87 14.15 19.93 -9.80
C PRO A 87 13.74 20.15 -11.25
N VAL A 88 13.97 21.35 -11.80
CA VAL A 88 13.54 21.70 -13.18
C VAL A 88 14.33 20.91 -14.23
N LYS A 89 15.66 20.90 -14.10
CA LYS A 89 16.50 20.15 -15.05
C LYS A 89 16.35 18.64 -14.86
N PHE A 90 16.12 18.18 -13.64
CA PHE A 90 15.82 16.78 -13.38
C PHE A 90 14.53 16.33 -14.05
N ALA A 91 13.45 17.12 -13.97
CA ALA A 91 12.20 16.84 -14.68
C ALA A 91 12.41 16.79 -16.19
N ARG A 92 13.22 17.70 -16.75
CA ARG A 92 13.57 17.67 -18.18
C ARG A 92 14.35 16.40 -18.54
N TRP A 93 15.36 16.05 -17.73
CA TRP A 93 16.10 14.80 -17.90
C TRP A 93 15.18 13.57 -17.92
N MET A 94 14.17 13.50 -17.04
CA MET A 94 13.21 12.40 -17.04
C MET A 94 12.43 12.28 -18.36
N LEU A 95 12.05 13.41 -18.98
CA LEU A 95 11.35 13.43 -20.25
C LEU A 95 12.26 13.02 -21.44
N ASP A 96 13.54 13.37 -21.36
CA ASP A 96 14.52 13.11 -22.41
C ASP A 96 15.13 11.70 -22.32
N GLU A 97 15.01 11.02 -21.17
CA GLU A 97 15.55 9.68 -20.94
C GLU A 97 14.84 8.65 -21.84
N LYS A 98 15.63 7.84 -22.54
CA LYS A 98 15.12 6.81 -23.47
C LYS A 98 14.90 5.46 -22.80
N ARG A 99 15.57 5.21 -21.69
CA ARG A 99 15.37 3.99 -20.92
C ARG A 99 14.08 4.09 -20.11
N VAL A 100 13.42 2.95 -19.88
CA VAL A 100 12.30 2.89 -18.95
C VAL A 100 12.81 3.18 -17.54
N LEU A 101 12.23 4.20 -16.93
CA LEU A 101 12.48 4.55 -15.53
C LEU A 101 11.52 3.77 -14.63
N ILE A 102 12.06 3.10 -13.64
CA ILE A 102 11.30 2.18 -12.77
C ILE A 102 11.13 2.81 -11.38
N THR A 103 9.89 2.88 -10.92
CA THR A 103 9.56 3.16 -9.52
C THR A 103 9.15 1.84 -8.86
N ASP A 104 9.81 1.49 -7.76
CA ASP A 104 9.39 0.36 -6.92
C ASP A 104 8.33 0.83 -5.91
N THR A 105 7.25 0.05 -5.77
CA THR A 105 6.13 0.36 -4.86
C THR A 105 5.96 -0.68 -3.76
N SER A 106 6.94 -1.55 -3.57
CA SER A 106 6.86 -2.64 -2.57
C SER A 106 6.64 -2.13 -1.15
N MET A 107 7.24 -0.97 -0.81
CA MET A 107 7.14 -0.37 0.51
C MET A 107 5.87 0.48 0.71
N ARG A 108 5.00 0.63 -0.30
CA ARG A 108 3.73 1.33 -0.18
C ARG A 108 2.56 0.54 -0.76
N ASP A 109 2.43 0.47 -2.08
CA ASP A 109 1.24 -0.06 -2.74
C ASP A 109 1.15 -1.59 -2.67
N ALA A 110 2.24 -2.28 -2.85
CA ALA A 110 2.24 -3.74 -2.83
C ALA A 110 1.78 -4.27 -1.47
N HIS A 111 2.35 -3.79 -0.35
CA HIS A 111 1.89 -4.24 0.96
C HIS A 111 0.53 -3.63 1.37
N GLN A 112 0.14 -2.50 0.80
CA GLN A 112 -1.22 -1.98 0.96
C GLN A 112 -2.24 -2.96 0.36
N SER A 113 -1.98 -3.45 -0.84
CA SER A 113 -2.88 -4.33 -1.58
C SER A 113 -2.87 -5.77 -1.06
N LEU A 114 -1.70 -6.28 -0.68
CA LEU A 114 -1.52 -7.69 -0.30
C LEU A 114 -1.63 -7.95 1.19
N LEU A 115 -1.24 -6.99 2.03
CA LEU A 115 -1.12 -7.13 3.48
C LEU A 115 -1.93 -6.08 4.25
N ALA A 116 -2.90 -5.43 3.60
CA ALA A 116 -3.71 -4.35 4.20
C ALA A 116 -2.84 -3.29 4.91
N THR A 117 -1.69 -2.94 4.32
CA THR A 117 -0.71 -1.97 4.84
C THR A 117 -0.08 -2.37 6.20
N ARG A 118 -0.02 -3.68 6.50
CA ARG A 118 0.43 -4.16 7.82
C ARG A 118 1.94 -4.43 7.94
N MET A 119 2.78 -4.03 6.97
CA MET A 119 4.23 -4.08 7.16
C MET A 119 4.67 -3.05 8.20
N ARG A 120 5.43 -3.51 9.19
CA ARG A 120 5.96 -2.66 10.26
C ARG A 120 7.17 -1.87 9.77
N THR A 121 7.46 -0.76 10.43
CA THR A 121 8.68 0.03 10.15
C THR A 121 9.95 -0.82 10.26
N HIS A 122 10.01 -1.71 11.27
CA HIS A 122 11.14 -2.64 11.43
C HIS A 122 11.36 -3.52 10.18
N ASP A 123 10.29 -4.07 9.61
CA ASP A 123 10.37 -4.97 8.47
C ASP A 123 10.86 -4.22 7.21
N ILE A 124 10.34 -3.01 7.00
CA ILE A 124 10.72 -2.14 5.88
C ILE A 124 12.16 -1.65 6.04
N ALA A 125 12.53 -1.18 7.24
CA ALA A 125 13.87 -0.69 7.53
C ALA A 125 14.94 -1.77 7.41
N THR A 126 14.58 -3.03 7.70
CA THR A 126 15.49 -4.17 7.55
C THR A 126 15.91 -4.40 6.09
N ILE A 127 14.97 -4.22 5.14
CA ILE A 127 15.26 -4.43 3.71
C ILE A 127 15.73 -3.17 2.98
N ALA A 128 15.49 -1.99 3.53
CA ALA A 128 15.81 -0.71 2.88
C ALA A 128 17.27 -0.56 2.45
N PRO A 129 18.29 -0.95 3.25
CA PRO A 129 19.69 -0.88 2.84
C PRO A 129 20.02 -1.70 1.59
N TYR A 130 19.27 -2.79 1.34
CA TYR A 130 19.45 -3.59 0.13
C TYR A 130 19.01 -2.84 -1.11
N TYR A 131 17.93 -2.06 -1.03
CA TYR A 131 17.52 -1.18 -2.12
C TYR A 131 18.58 -0.13 -2.44
N ALA A 132 19.14 0.51 -1.41
CA ALA A 132 20.17 1.50 -1.58
C ALA A 132 21.42 0.95 -2.27
N SER A 133 21.85 -0.28 -1.90
CA SER A 133 23.10 -0.87 -2.41
C SER A 133 22.91 -1.64 -3.71
N LEU A 134 21.80 -2.37 -3.87
CA LEU A 134 21.61 -3.31 -4.98
C LEU A 134 20.71 -2.77 -6.10
N ALA A 135 19.91 -1.72 -5.83
CA ALA A 135 18.99 -1.14 -6.79
C ALA A 135 19.16 0.39 -6.96
N PRO A 136 20.39 0.92 -7.08
CA PRO A 136 20.63 2.37 -7.19
C PRO A 136 20.10 2.97 -8.49
N GLY A 137 19.78 2.13 -9.47
CA GLY A 137 19.23 2.54 -10.77
C GLY A 137 17.72 2.77 -10.78
N LEU A 138 17.01 2.55 -9.66
CA LEU A 138 15.61 2.92 -9.55
C LEU A 138 15.43 4.43 -9.70
N LEU A 139 14.35 4.84 -10.38
CA LEU A 139 13.96 6.25 -10.40
C LEU A 139 13.58 6.67 -8.98
N SER A 140 12.69 5.92 -8.35
CA SER A 140 12.23 6.21 -7.00
C SER A 140 11.75 4.94 -6.29
N LEU A 141 11.69 5.03 -4.97
CA LEU A 141 11.07 4.06 -4.09
C LEU A 141 9.82 4.71 -3.47
N GLU A 142 8.64 4.24 -3.87
CA GLU A 142 7.40 4.74 -3.27
C GLU A 142 7.17 4.02 -1.94
N CYS A 143 7.26 4.79 -0.86
CA CYS A 143 7.26 4.25 0.50
C CYS A 143 6.21 4.88 1.43
N TRP A 144 5.50 5.90 0.98
CA TRP A 144 4.62 6.67 1.84
C TRP A 144 3.33 7.10 1.12
N GLY A 145 2.26 7.33 1.90
CA GLY A 145 0.94 7.73 1.39
C GLY A 145 -0.12 7.70 2.47
N GLY A 146 -1.37 8.01 2.12
CA GLY A 146 -2.46 8.15 3.09
C GLY A 146 -2.75 6.88 3.89
N ALA A 147 -2.79 5.72 3.24
CA ALA A 147 -3.02 4.45 3.93
C ALA A 147 -1.85 4.09 4.85
N THR A 148 -0.61 4.35 4.45
CA THR A 148 0.58 4.15 5.28
C THR A 148 0.49 5.01 6.53
N PHE A 149 0.10 6.29 6.38
CA PHE A 149 -0.05 7.23 7.47
C PHE A 149 -1.12 6.76 8.48
N ASP A 150 -2.32 6.45 8.00
CA ASP A 150 -3.44 6.01 8.83
C ASP A 150 -3.17 4.68 9.54
N VAL A 151 -2.65 3.69 8.82
CA VAL A 151 -2.41 2.36 9.37
C VAL A 151 -1.26 2.34 10.37
N ALA A 152 -0.19 3.10 10.14
CA ALA A 152 0.92 3.21 11.08
C ALA A 152 0.40 3.67 12.45
N MET A 153 -0.39 4.74 12.50
CA MET A 153 -0.94 5.26 13.75
C MET A 153 -2.01 4.37 14.36
N ARG A 154 -3.00 3.94 13.56
CA ARG A 154 -4.22 3.30 14.06
C ARG A 154 -4.04 1.85 14.43
N PHE A 155 -3.21 1.11 13.70
CA PHE A 155 -3.12 -0.35 13.81
C PHE A 155 -1.74 -0.85 14.22
N LEU A 156 -0.68 -0.18 13.81
CA LEU A 156 0.69 -0.58 14.13
C LEU A 156 1.24 0.14 15.36
N HIS A 157 0.57 1.21 15.78
CA HIS A 157 1.02 2.08 16.88
C HIS A 157 2.44 2.64 16.64
N GLU A 158 2.73 2.98 15.38
CA GLU A 158 3.99 3.54 14.92
C GLU A 158 3.81 4.97 14.43
N CYS A 159 4.84 5.80 14.58
CA CYS A 159 4.89 7.13 14.00
C CYS A 159 5.21 7.06 12.50
N PRO A 160 4.33 7.55 11.60
CA PRO A 160 4.61 7.54 10.16
C PRO A 160 5.78 8.45 9.77
N TRP A 161 6.05 9.49 10.53
CA TRP A 161 7.16 10.40 10.30
C TRP A 161 8.51 9.74 10.61
N GLU A 162 8.64 9.12 11.80
CA GLU A 162 9.82 8.34 12.17
C GLU A 162 10.11 7.22 11.17
N ARG A 163 9.05 6.59 10.62
CA ARG A 163 9.20 5.61 9.52
C ARG A 163 9.84 6.24 8.29
N LEU A 164 9.39 7.43 7.89
CA LEU A 164 9.94 8.13 6.73
C LEU A 164 11.41 8.51 6.94
N GLU A 165 11.73 9.05 8.12
CA GLU A 165 13.10 9.41 8.50
C GLU A 165 14.02 8.19 8.52
N ALA A 166 13.57 7.07 9.10
CA ALA A 166 14.32 5.82 9.11
C ALA A 166 14.60 5.30 7.69
N LEU A 167 13.60 5.39 6.80
CA LEU A 167 13.76 5.01 5.40
C LEU A 167 14.73 5.94 4.68
N ARG A 168 14.63 7.25 4.90
CA ARG A 168 15.56 8.22 4.31
C ARG A 168 16.99 7.97 4.75
N ALA A 169 17.20 7.65 6.02
CA ALA A 169 18.52 7.30 6.54
C ALA A 169 19.08 6.01 5.91
N ALA A 170 18.22 5.01 5.71
CA ALA A 170 18.58 3.72 5.15
C ALA A 170 18.77 3.73 3.61
N VAL A 171 18.11 4.67 2.90
CA VAL A 171 18.14 4.81 1.43
C VAL A 171 18.57 6.23 1.07
N PRO A 172 19.84 6.61 1.24
CA PRO A 172 20.28 8.00 1.03
C PRO A 172 20.39 8.40 -0.45
N ASN A 173 20.46 7.44 -1.37
CA ASN A 173 20.86 7.62 -2.76
C ASN A 173 19.71 7.52 -3.78
N VAL A 174 18.57 6.93 -3.43
CA VAL A 174 17.39 6.81 -4.31
C VAL A 174 16.31 7.79 -3.87
N LEU A 175 15.54 8.32 -4.84
CA LEU A 175 14.43 9.22 -4.54
C LEU A 175 13.35 8.48 -3.76
N LEU A 176 12.88 9.08 -2.67
CA LEU A 176 11.69 8.61 -1.96
C LEU A 176 10.44 9.30 -2.51
N GLN A 177 9.43 8.50 -2.81
CA GLN A 177 8.18 8.96 -3.38
C GLN A 177 7.02 8.69 -2.45
N MET A 178 6.03 9.56 -2.47
CA MET A 178 4.74 9.32 -1.83
C MET A 178 3.58 9.53 -2.79
N LEU A 179 2.47 8.81 -2.53
CA LEU A 179 1.17 9.13 -3.11
C LEU A 179 0.49 10.20 -2.28
N LEU A 180 0.28 11.36 -2.87
CA LEU A 180 -0.46 12.48 -2.30
C LEU A 180 -1.86 12.53 -2.92
N ARG A 181 -2.92 12.49 -2.10
CA ARG A 181 -4.31 12.52 -2.57
C ARG A 181 -4.80 13.94 -2.87
N SER A 182 -4.03 14.72 -3.63
CA SER A 182 -4.38 16.11 -3.97
C SER A 182 -4.81 16.90 -2.72
N ALA A 183 -5.95 17.58 -2.73
CA ALA A 183 -6.46 18.36 -1.59
C ALA A 183 -6.76 17.53 -0.33
N ASN A 184 -6.83 16.21 -0.44
CA ASN A 184 -7.04 15.35 0.73
C ASN A 184 -5.71 14.95 1.42
N ALA A 185 -4.57 15.35 0.87
CA ALA A 185 -3.24 14.98 1.37
C ALA A 185 -3.15 13.48 1.71
N VAL A 186 -3.11 13.14 3.00
CA VAL A 186 -3.13 11.75 3.50
C VAL A 186 -4.49 11.33 4.08
N GLY A 187 -5.47 12.23 4.09
CA GLY A 187 -6.78 12.02 4.71
C GLY A 187 -7.87 11.55 3.72
N TYR A 188 -9.12 11.63 4.17
CA TYR A 188 -10.31 11.19 3.46
C TYR A 188 -11.27 12.33 3.12
N THR A 189 -10.95 13.55 3.52
CA THR A 189 -11.69 14.77 3.23
C THR A 189 -10.73 15.85 2.73
N ASN A 190 -11.27 16.85 2.05
CA ASN A 190 -10.45 17.96 1.58
C ASN A 190 -9.96 18.80 2.77
N TYR A 191 -8.69 19.10 2.76
CA TYR A 191 -8.07 20.04 3.68
C TYR A 191 -7.94 21.42 3.02
N PRO A 192 -7.93 22.50 3.80
CA PRO A 192 -7.57 23.83 3.31
C PRO A 192 -6.17 23.87 2.68
N ASP A 193 -5.98 24.70 1.67
CA ASP A 193 -4.72 24.79 0.90
C ASP A 193 -3.48 25.05 1.78
N ASN A 194 -3.63 25.86 2.83
CA ASN A 194 -2.53 26.12 3.76
C ASN A 194 -2.09 24.86 4.51
N VAL A 195 -3.02 23.99 4.88
CA VAL A 195 -2.71 22.70 5.54
C VAL A 195 -2.00 21.77 4.57
N VAL A 196 -2.48 21.67 3.32
CA VAL A 196 -1.83 20.83 2.30
C VAL A 196 -0.42 21.31 2.01
N ARG A 197 -0.23 22.64 1.84
CA ARG A 197 1.09 23.22 1.61
C ARG A 197 2.05 22.98 2.78
N TYR A 198 1.57 23.17 3.99
CA TYR A 198 2.36 22.89 5.19
C TYR A 198 2.77 21.42 5.26
N PHE A 199 1.80 20.52 5.07
CA PHE A 199 2.07 19.06 5.04
C PHE A 199 3.12 18.68 3.98
N VAL A 200 3.01 19.22 2.77
CA VAL A 200 3.98 18.96 1.69
C VAL A 200 5.38 19.47 2.07
N GLY A 201 5.46 20.64 2.69
CA GLY A 201 6.72 21.20 3.19
C GLY A 201 7.39 20.30 4.23
N GLU A 202 6.63 19.85 5.23
CA GLU A 202 7.13 18.95 6.28
C GLU A 202 7.52 17.57 5.70
N ALA A 203 6.71 17.02 4.79
CA ALA A 203 7.02 15.75 4.16
C ALA A 203 8.31 15.82 3.31
N ALA A 204 8.53 16.93 2.60
CA ALA A 204 9.76 17.16 1.86
C ALA A 204 10.97 17.31 2.81
N ALA A 205 10.82 18.04 3.90
CA ALA A 205 11.85 18.20 4.91
C ALA A 205 12.22 16.86 5.59
N ALA A 206 11.23 16.00 5.83
CA ALA A 206 11.43 14.67 6.39
C ALA A 206 11.99 13.64 5.38
N GLY A 207 12.06 13.98 4.09
CA GLY A 207 12.79 13.16 3.13
C GLY A 207 12.03 12.70 1.89
N VAL A 208 10.79 13.14 1.65
CA VAL A 208 10.08 12.89 0.38
C VAL A 208 10.67 13.76 -0.72
N ASP A 209 11.02 13.17 -1.84
CA ASP A 209 11.57 13.87 -3.01
C ASP A 209 10.53 14.03 -4.12
N VAL A 210 9.59 13.10 -4.22
CA VAL A 210 8.59 13.05 -5.31
C VAL A 210 7.19 12.87 -4.75
N PHE A 211 6.31 13.77 -5.14
CA PHE A 211 4.88 13.68 -4.82
C PHE A 211 4.13 13.23 -6.08
N ARG A 212 3.56 12.04 -6.02
CA ARG A 212 2.70 11.51 -7.08
C ARG A 212 1.24 11.87 -6.78
N LEU A 213 0.60 12.59 -7.69
CA LEU A 213 -0.79 13.02 -7.60
C LEU A 213 -1.71 12.11 -8.39
#